data_60c4ae2cc4d72bc87345bd0bfca00aa1
#
_entry.id   60c4ae2cc4d72bc87345bd0bfca00aa1
#
_cell.length_a   1.000
_cell.length_b   1.000
_cell.length_c   1.000
_cell.angle_alpha   90.00
_cell.angle_beta   90.00
_cell.angle_gamma   90.00
#
_symmetry.space_group_name_H-M   'P 1'
#
loop_
_entity.id
_entity.type
_entity.pdbx_description
1 polymer ?
#
loop_
_entity_poly.entity_id
_entity_poly.type
_entity_poly.pdbx_seq_one_letter_code
_entity_poly.pdbx_strand_id
1 'polypeptide(L)'
;VVRFGECYSTYFWLFDILNVFLMSSWLTTGHLDGFSDPMVDCKETKLRFRADQIFYAPVIVKETGEQVGYVCVQEGNDEDMVKQAKKQSKALLKAKDMKGTKIEAFAFKEVVEATEEEMTEIPSPASGKPTLTMPRDFNLMFETRVGAAVDSDNVAYLRPETAQGIFINFKNVCGTSRQKIPFGIAQIGKAFRNEITPRNFIFRSREFEQMEVEYFIPPGDDVWPEFHQNWMDDSKAFLLSVGLREDLMGWDVHEGDGLAHYARACTDITFKFPFGEQELMGIAARGNFDLTQHTEGSGKSKSRGCIFLLLIFAVQQNSCQILYFLTSL
;
A
#
# COMPACT_ATOMS: atom_id res chain seq x y z
N VAL A 1 -1.69 23.83 15.99
CA VAL A 1 -2.95 23.22 16.39
C VAL A 1 -3.91 23.41 15.22
N VAL A 2 -4.26 22.33 14.54
CA VAL A 2 -5.24 22.33 13.45
C VAL A 2 -6.56 21.83 14.03
N ARG A 3 -7.66 22.53 13.78
CA ARG A 3 -9.02 22.10 14.16
C ARG A 3 -9.64 21.36 12.99
N PHE A 4 -10.00 20.11 13.18
CA PHE A 4 -10.84 19.34 12.28
C PHE A 4 -12.22 19.16 12.93
N GLY A 5 -13.27 19.63 12.24
CA GLY A 5 -14.67 19.44 12.62
C GLY A 5 -15.15 20.17 13.90
N GLU A 6 -16.44 20.42 14.00
CA GLU A 6 -17.05 21.04 15.20
C GLU A 6 -17.33 20.05 16.35
N CYS A 7 -17.26 18.72 16.10
CA CYS A 7 -17.66 17.72 17.09
C CYS A 7 -16.63 17.34 18.15
N TYR A 8 -15.34 17.52 17.90
CA TYR A 8 -14.30 17.17 18.86
C TYR A 8 -13.29 18.30 18.96
N SER A 9 -13.10 18.88 20.16
CA SER A 9 -11.98 19.79 20.43
C SER A 9 -10.68 18.98 20.48
N THR A 10 -10.23 18.52 19.34
CA THR A 10 -9.12 17.61 19.20
C THR A 10 -7.84 18.42 19.01
N TYR A 11 -6.90 18.29 19.91
CA TYR A 11 -5.58 18.89 19.79
C TYR A 11 -4.68 17.91 19.07
N PHE A 12 -4.13 18.33 17.93
CA PHE A 12 -3.10 17.59 17.22
C PHE A 12 -1.73 18.15 17.56
N TRP A 13 -0.79 17.24 17.80
CA TRP A 13 0.61 17.56 17.99
C TRP A 13 1.37 17.18 16.72
N LEU A 14 2.00 18.16 16.09
CA LEU A 14 2.85 17.94 14.94
C LEU A 14 4.28 17.72 15.43
N PHE A 15 4.86 16.56 15.07
CA PHE A 15 6.24 16.21 15.39
C PHE A 15 7.03 15.98 14.12
N ASP A 16 8.29 16.43 14.15
CA ASP A 16 9.28 16.03 13.14
C ASP A 16 10.17 14.95 13.78
N ILE A 17 10.09 13.74 13.26
CA ILE A 17 10.77 12.57 13.81
C ILE A 17 11.80 12.06 12.80
N LEU A 18 12.87 11.45 13.32
CA LEU A 18 13.98 10.90 12.55
C LEU A 18 13.53 9.98 11.41
N ASN A 19 14.14 10.15 10.24
CA ASN A 19 13.88 9.33 9.06
C ASN A 19 14.55 7.95 9.12
N VAL A 20 15.45 7.71 10.08
CA VAL A 20 16.22 6.49 10.22
C VAL A 20 15.98 5.87 11.59
N PHE A 21 15.67 4.59 11.61
CA PHE A 21 15.45 3.82 12.83
C PHE A 21 16.37 2.60 12.87
N LEU A 22 16.75 2.23 14.09
CA LEU A 22 17.53 1.01 14.31
C LEU A 22 16.69 -0.23 14.01
N MET A 23 17.36 -1.30 13.62
CA MET A 23 16.78 -2.61 13.27
C MET A 23 15.79 -3.12 14.33
N SER A 24 16.10 -2.94 15.62
CA SER A 24 15.26 -3.41 16.73
C SER A 24 13.83 -2.85 16.72
N SER A 25 13.63 -1.62 16.27
CA SER A 25 12.30 -1.00 16.18
C SER A 25 11.43 -1.69 15.13
N TRP A 26 12.01 -2.05 13.99
CA TRP A 26 11.29 -2.67 12.88
C TRP A 26 11.08 -4.18 13.05
N LEU A 27 11.97 -4.85 13.78
CA LEU A 27 11.77 -6.24 14.21
C LEU A 27 10.57 -6.36 15.14
N THR A 28 10.46 -5.46 16.12
CA THR A 28 9.39 -5.47 17.10
C THR A 28 8.00 -5.32 16.47
N THR A 29 7.89 -4.55 15.39
CA THR A 29 6.63 -4.29 14.70
C THR A 29 6.36 -5.22 13.52
N GLY A 30 7.28 -6.16 13.22
CA GLY A 30 7.13 -7.14 12.13
C GLY A 30 7.42 -6.60 10.73
N HIS A 31 7.85 -5.33 10.57
CA HIS A 31 8.10 -4.74 9.25
C HIS A 31 9.25 -5.42 8.51
N LEU A 32 10.26 -5.94 9.21
CA LEU A 32 11.39 -6.60 8.54
C LEU A 32 11.00 -7.92 7.91
N ASP A 33 10.05 -8.63 8.51
CA ASP A 33 9.65 -9.96 8.08
C ASP A 33 8.45 -9.92 7.11
N GLY A 34 7.57 -8.92 7.24
CA GLY A 34 6.29 -8.86 6.51
C GLY A 34 6.17 -7.73 5.48
N PHE A 35 7.10 -6.76 5.45
CA PHE A 35 7.00 -5.63 4.52
C PHE A 35 7.69 -5.94 3.19
N SER A 36 7.08 -6.85 2.42
CA SER A 36 7.60 -7.32 1.13
C SER A 36 6.50 -7.39 0.08
N ASP A 37 6.89 -7.19 -1.18
CA ASP A 37 6.04 -7.39 -2.35
C ASP A 37 6.51 -8.62 -3.13
N PRO A 38 5.61 -9.41 -3.73
CA PRO A 38 5.98 -10.51 -4.61
C PRO A 38 6.58 -9.97 -5.91
N MET A 39 7.79 -10.39 -6.25
CA MET A 39 8.55 -9.93 -7.41
C MET A 39 8.89 -11.05 -8.37
N VAL A 40 8.78 -10.78 -9.66
CA VAL A 40 9.29 -11.62 -10.75
C VAL A 40 10.28 -10.84 -11.62
N ASP A 41 11.33 -11.53 -12.09
CA ASP A 41 12.30 -10.96 -13.03
C ASP A 41 12.08 -11.53 -14.44
N CYS A 42 12.20 -10.68 -15.44
CA CYS A 42 12.33 -11.16 -16.83
C CYS A 42 13.80 -11.50 -17.12
N LYS A 43 14.11 -12.78 -17.35
CA LYS A 43 15.49 -13.26 -17.58
C LYS A 43 16.15 -12.63 -18.82
N GLU A 44 15.36 -12.26 -19.82
CA GLU A 44 15.86 -11.70 -21.10
C GLU A 44 16.10 -10.18 -20.99
N THR A 45 15.10 -9.44 -20.53
CA THR A 45 15.16 -7.95 -20.49
C THR A 45 15.74 -7.40 -19.21
N LYS A 46 15.90 -8.23 -18.15
CA LYS A 46 16.33 -7.85 -16.81
C LYS A 46 15.38 -6.87 -16.12
N LEU A 47 14.18 -6.67 -16.66
CA LEU A 47 13.14 -5.88 -16.02
C LEU A 47 12.50 -6.67 -14.89
N ARG A 48 12.08 -5.95 -13.86
CA ARG A 48 11.41 -6.45 -12.67
C ARG A 48 9.96 -6.02 -12.67
N PHE A 49 9.09 -6.90 -12.20
CA PHE A 49 7.66 -6.63 -12.07
C PHE A 49 7.17 -7.11 -10.71
N ARG A 50 6.18 -6.42 -10.16
CA ARG A 50 5.39 -6.95 -9.06
C ARG A 50 4.49 -8.05 -9.62
N ALA A 51 4.50 -9.22 -9.00
CA ALA A 51 3.75 -10.37 -9.49
C ALA A 51 2.22 -10.22 -9.32
N ASP A 52 1.80 -9.43 -8.34
CA ASP A 52 0.41 -9.01 -8.07
C ASP A 52 -0.09 -7.88 -9.01
N GLN A 53 0.80 -7.25 -9.79
CA GLN A 53 0.47 -6.16 -10.72
C GLN A 53 0.68 -6.53 -12.19
N ILE A 54 0.94 -7.78 -12.47
CA ILE A 54 0.91 -8.35 -13.83
C ILE A 54 -0.08 -9.50 -13.87
N PHE A 55 -0.88 -9.51 -14.92
CA PHE A 55 -2.01 -10.41 -15.06
C PHE A 55 -1.79 -11.32 -16.26
N TYR A 56 -2.10 -12.60 -16.10
CA TYR A 56 -2.06 -13.56 -17.18
C TYR A 56 -3.45 -14.14 -17.46
N ALA A 57 -3.67 -14.58 -18.67
CA ALA A 57 -4.88 -15.30 -19.05
C ALA A 57 -4.58 -16.37 -20.09
N PRO A 58 -5.23 -17.54 -20.03
CA PRO A 58 -5.15 -18.55 -21.06
C PRO A 58 -5.79 -18.03 -22.35
N VAL A 59 -5.21 -18.39 -23.49
CA VAL A 59 -5.78 -18.16 -24.82
C VAL A 59 -6.50 -19.43 -25.27
N ILE A 60 -7.83 -19.42 -25.15
CA ILE A 60 -8.69 -20.57 -25.46
C ILE A 60 -9.39 -20.33 -26.79
N VAL A 61 -9.34 -21.31 -27.67
CA VAL A 61 -10.04 -21.30 -28.95
C VAL A 61 -11.52 -21.57 -28.74
N LYS A 62 -12.39 -20.64 -29.15
CA LYS A 62 -13.83 -20.73 -28.90
C LYS A 62 -14.54 -21.94 -29.50
N GLU A 63 -14.03 -22.45 -30.63
CA GLU A 63 -14.66 -23.54 -31.38
C GLU A 63 -14.27 -24.93 -30.84
N THR A 64 -13.05 -25.08 -30.33
CA THR A 64 -12.51 -26.38 -29.87
C THR A 64 -12.37 -26.45 -28.34
N GLY A 65 -12.40 -25.35 -27.64
CA GLY A 65 -12.08 -25.28 -26.19
C GLY A 65 -10.59 -25.52 -25.88
N GLU A 66 -9.74 -25.62 -26.92
CA GLU A 66 -8.32 -25.88 -26.75
C GLU A 66 -7.56 -24.66 -26.28
N GLN A 67 -6.72 -24.82 -25.25
CA GLN A 67 -5.80 -23.79 -24.80
C GLN A 67 -4.55 -23.78 -25.66
N VAL A 68 -4.24 -22.63 -26.26
CA VAL A 68 -3.13 -22.45 -27.19
C VAL A 68 -1.88 -21.89 -26.51
N GLY A 69 -2.02 -21.32 -25.31
CA GLY A 69 -0.94 -20.72 -24.53
C GLY A 69 -1.50 -19.60 -23.65
N TYR A 70 -0.63 -18.70 -23.21
CA TYR A 70 -0.99 -17.60 -22.32
C TYR A 70 -0.65 -16.23 -22.91
N VAL A 71 -1.34 -15.21 -22.45
CA VAL A 71 -0.98 -13.80 -22.58
C VAL A 71 -0.66 -13.25 -21.19
N CYS A 72 0.20 -12.22 -21.12
CA CYS A 72 0.52 -11.57 -19.86
C CYS A 72 0.59 -10.04 -20.08
N VAL A 73 -0.14 -9.30 -19.27
CA VAL A 73 -0.29 -7.85 -19.36
C VAL A 73 0.04 -7.20 -18.03
N GLN A 74 0.40 -5.93 -18.07
CA GLN A 74 0.56 -5.13 -16.85
C GLN A 74 -0.78 -4.57 -16.42
N GLU A 75 -0.92 -4.32 -15.12
CA GLU A 75 -2.06 -3.64 -14.53
C GLU A 75 -2.40 -2.33 -15.26
N GLY A 76 -3.67 -2.11 -15.49
CA GLY A 76 -4.23 -0.94 -16.15
C GLY A 76 -5.75 -0.99 -16.08
N ASN A 77 -6.43 -0.07 -16.76
CA ASN A 77 -7.87 -0.20 -16.90
C ASN A 77 -8.24 -1.42 -17.75
N ASP A 78 -9.42 -1.96 -17.55
CA ASP A 78 -9.90 -3.20 -18.21
C ASP A 78 -9.79 -3.12 -19.74
N GLU A 79 -10.08 -1.97 -20.34
CA GLU A 79 -10.01 -1.79 -21.78
C GLU A 79 -8.59 -1.91 -22.31
N ASP A 80 -7.62 -1.31 -21.62
CA ASP A 80 -6.21 -1.36 -22.00
C ASP A 80 -5.61 -2.75 -21.79
N MET A 81 -5.95 -3.43 -20.69
CA MET A 81 -5.54 -4.81 -20.45
C MET A 81 -6.05 -5.75 -21.55
N VAL A 82 -7.34 -5.68 -21.86
CA VAL A 82 -7.96 -6.46 -22.95
C VAL A 82 -7.34 -6.12 -24.31
N LYS A 83 -7.03 -4.87 -24.58
CA LYS A 83 -6.39 -4.43 -25.82
C LYS A 83 -4.97 -4.99 -25.97
N GLN A 84 -4.17 -4.96 -24.89
CA GLN A 84 -2.83 -5.56 -24.86
C GLN A 84 -2.91 -7.08 -25.06
N ALA A 85 -3.80 -7.77 -24.33
CA ALA A 85 -4.01 -9.21 -24.43
C ALA A 85 -4.45 -9.63 -25.84
N LYS A 86 -5.36 -8.88 -26.48
CA LYS A 86 -5.76 -9.11 -27.88
C LYS A 86 -4.58 -8.95 -28.86
N LYS A 87 -3.66 -8.02 -28.61
CA LYS A 87 -2.46 -7.85 -29.44
C LYS A 87 -1.53 -9.06 -29.31
N GLN A 88 -1.28 -9.50 -28.07
CA GLN A 88 -0.42 -10.66 -27.78
C GLN A 88 -1.03 -11.95 -28.30
N SER A 89 -2.34 -12.19 -28.10
CA SER A 89 -3.02 -13.39 -28.58
C SER A 89 -3.00 -13.50 -30.10
N LYS A 90 -3.15 -12.40 -30.84
CA LYS A 90 -3.01 -12.38 -32.32
C LYS A 90 -1.59 -12.77 -32.74
N ALA A 91 -0.56 -12.33 -32.03
CA ALA A 91 0.82 -12.71 -32.33
C ALA A 91 1.07 -14.18 -32.03
N LEU A 92 0.54 -14.71 -30.93
CA LEU A 92 0.60 -16.13 -30.54
C LEU A 92 -0.09 -17.02 -31.59
N LEU A 93 -1.33 -16.71 -31.97
CA LEU A 93 -2.09 -17.45 -32.97
C LEU A 93 -1.40 -17.40 -34.34
N LYS A 94 -0.80 -16.27 -34.69
CA LYS A 94 -0.02 -16.17 -35.95
C LYS A 94 1.21 -17.10 -35.93
N ALA A 95 1.89 -17.18 -34.79
CA ALA A 95 3.07 -18.04 -34.63
C ALA A 95 2.72 -19.55 -34.71
N LYS A 96 1.47 -19.92 -34.39
CA LYS A 96 0.95 -21.29 -34.46
C LYS A 96 0.14 -21.58 -35.73
N ASP A 97 0.22 -20.76 -36.77
CA ASP A 97 -0.53 -20.83 -38.01
C ASP A 97 -2.07 -20.88 -37.87
N MET A 98 -2.59 -20.36 -36.76
CA MET A 98 -4.02 -20.30 -36.43
C MET A 98 -4.62 -18.91 -36.67
N LYS A 99 -4.27 -18.25 -37.76
CA LYS A 99 -4.76 -16.90 -38.09
C LYS A 99 -6.27 -16.88 -38.29
N GLY A 100 -6.93 -15.90 -37.66
CA GLY A 100 -8.38 -15.70 -37.81
C GLY A 100 -9.24 -16.52 -36.88
N THR A 101 -8.66 -17.36 -36.04
CA THR A 101 -9.38 -18.15 -35.03
C THR A 101 -10.00 -17.22 -33.96
N LYS A 102 -11.26 -17.50 -33.64
CA LYS A 102 -11.96 -16.79 -32.57
C LYS A 102 -11.54 -17.34 -31.21
N ILE A 103 -11.25 -16.48 -30.28
CA ILE A 103 -10.88 -16.82 -28.89
C ILE A 103 -11.99 -16.47 -27.93
N GLU A 104 -11.98 -17.11 -26.77
CA GLU A 104 -12.85 -16.75 -25.63
C GLU A 104 -12.44 -15.41 -25.00
N ALA A 105 -13.29 -14.88 -24.12
CA ALA A 105 -12.94 -13.74 -23.31
C ALA A 105 -11.78 -14.09 -22.34
N PHE A 106 -10.90 -13.13 -22.09
CA PHE A 106 -9.78 -13.35 -21.17
C PHE A 106 -10.27 -13.41 -19.73
N ALA A 107 -9.94 -14.50 -19.03
CA ALA A 107 -10.10 -14.64 -17.60
C ALA A 107 -8.73 -14.31 -16.94
N PHE A 108 -8.54 -13.06 -16.59
CA PHE A 108 -7.30 -12.60 -15.98
C PHE A 108 -7.13 -13.10 -14.54
N LYS A 109 -5.93 -13.55 -14.23
CA LYS A 109 -5.45 -13.89 -12.88
C LYS A 109 -4.13 -13.18 -12.64
N GLU A 110 -3.82 -12.91 -11.39
CA GLU A 110 -2.53 -12.37 -11.00
C GLU A 110 -1.42 -13.43 -11.19
N VAL A 111 -0.24 -12.99 -11.61
CA VAL A 111 0.90 -13.90 -11.81
C VAL A 111 1.38 -14.52 -10.49
N VAL A 112 1.10 -13.90 -9.35
CA VAL A 112 1.40 -14.48 -8.03
C VAL A 112 0.61 -15.77 -7.77
N GLU A 113 -0.56 -15.95 -8.39
CA GLU A 113 -1.41 -17.12 -8.26
C GLU A 113 -1.02 -18.27 -9.20
N ALA A 114 -0.08 -18.04 -10.12
CA ALA A 114 0.30 -19.00 -11.14
C ALA A 114 1.06 -20.19 -10.54
N THR A 115 0.71 -21.39 -10.99
CA THR A 115 1.45 -22.61 -10.64
C THR A 115 2.84 -22.63 -11.29
N GLU A 116 3.74 -23.49 -10.79
CA GLU A 116 5.08 -23.65 -11.39
C GLU A 116 5.01 -24.06 -12.87
N GLU A 117 4.05 -24.90 -13.22
CA GLU A 117 3.83 -25.34 -14.60
C GLU A 117 3.39 -24.17 -15.49
N GLU A 118 2.40 -23.40 -15.05
CA GLU A 118 1.92 -22.20 -15.77
C GLU A 118 3.04 -21.18 -15.97
N MET A 119 3.86 -20.94 -14.92
CA MET A 119 4.98 -19.99 -14.99
C MET A 119 6.00 -20.33 -16.09
N THR A 120 6.14 -21.60 -16.47
CA THR A 120 7.02 -21.98 -17.58
C THR A 120 6.49 -21.55 -18.96
N GLU A 121 5.20 -21.27 -19.08
CA GLU A 121 4.51 -20.92 -20.32
C GLU A 121 4.06 -19.45 -20.37
N ILE A 122 3.91 -18.79 -19.22
CA ILE A 122 3.47 -17.39 -19.14
C ILE A 122 4.55 -16.47 -19.75
N PRO A 123 4.19 -15.69 -20.80
CA PRO A 123 5.14 -14.78 -21.42
C PRO A 123 5.39 -13.56 -20.53
N SER A 124 6.63 -13.07 -20.51
CA SER A 124 6.92 -11.77 -19.89
C SER A 124 6.22 -10.63 -20.65
N PRO A 125 5.60 -9.68 -19.96
CA PRO A 125 4.97 -8.54 -20.63
C PRO A 125 5.98 -7.68 -21.43
N ALA A 126 7.27 -7.76 -21.09
CA ALA A 126 8.32 -7.00 -21.77
C ALA A 126 8.88 -7.73 -23.01
N SER A 127 9.16 -9.03 -22.91
CA SER A 127 9.81 -9.78 -24.00
C SER A 127 8.80 -10.54 -24.89
N GLY A 128 7.59 -10.79 -24.41
CA GLY A 128 6.60 -11.64 -25.08
C GLY A 128 6.97 -13.12 -25.11
N LYS A 129 8.02 -13.54 -24.38
CA LYS A 129 8.50 -14.92 -24.28
C LYS A 129 8.38 -15.43 -22.84
N PRO A 130 8.28 -16.75 -22.61
CA PRO A 130 8.19 -17.33 -21.27
C PRO A 130 9.55 -17.28 -20.56
N THR A 131 9.90 -16.11 -20.05
CA THR A 131 11.20 -15.80 -19.44
C THR A 131 11.09 -15.21 -18.04
N LEU A 132 9.90 -15.32 -17.42
CA LEU A 132 9.70 -14.89 -16.05
C LEU A 132 10.35 -15.88 -15.06
N THR A 133 10.80 -15.37 -13.93
CA THR A 133 11.20 -16.20 -12.77
C THR A 133 9.97 -16.53 -11.93
N MET A 134 10.09 -17.53 -11.05
CA MET A 134 9.09 -17.70 -9.99
C MET A 134 8.98 -16.44 -9.15
N PRO A 135 7.77 -16.16 -8.61
CA PRO A 135 7.57 -15.10 -7.64
C PRO A 135 8.47 -15.32 -6.40
N ARG A 136 9.05 -14.24 -5.90
CA ARG A 136 9.83 -14.23 -4.67
C ARG A 136 9.59 -12.94 -3.92
N ASP A 137 9.68 -13.00 -2.60
CA ASP A 137 9.55 -11.82 -1.77
C ASP A 137 10.67 -10.81 -2.00
N PHE A 138 10.29 -9.56 -2.12
CA PHE A 138 11.19 -8.44 -2.26
C PHE A 138 10.93 -7.45 -1.12
N ASN A 139 11.89 -7.32 -0.22
CA ASN A 139 11.76 -6.42 0.92
C ASN A 139 11.76 -4.94 0.46
N LEU A 140 10.72 -4.22 0.87
CA LEU A 140 10.54 -2.80 0.54
C LEU A 140 11.31 -1.85 1.47
N MET A 141 11.95 -2.35 2.52
CA MET A 141 12.74 -1.54 3.43
C MET A 141 14.08 -1.16 2.80
N PHE A 142 14.44 0.12 2.87
CA PHE A 142 15.79 0.58 2.55
C PHE A 142 16.73 0.35 3.73
N GLU A 143 17.68 -0.54 3.55
CA GLU A 143 18.75 -0.77 4.51
C GLU A 143 19.84 0.31 4.37
N THR A 144 20.37 0.75 5.49
CA THR A 144 21.56 1.60 5.58
C THR A 144 22.43 1.17 6.76
N ARG A 145 23.63 1.71 6.86
CA ARG A 145 24.57 1.41 7.94
C ARG A 145 24.95 2.68 8.66
N VAL A 146 24.99 2.60 9.98
CA VAL A 146 25.30 3.73 10.85
C VAL A 146 26.63 3.47 11.57
N GLY A 147 27.54 4.45 11.55
CA GLY A 147 28.84 4.36 12.20
C GLY A 147 30.03 4.25 11.23
N ALA A 148 31.23 4.26 11.79
CA ALA A 148 32.47 4.28 11.02
C ALA A 148 32.97 2.90 10.57
N ALA A 149 32.49 1.82 11.23
CA ALA A 149 32.86 0.44 10.90
C ALA A 149 31.68 -0.27 10.23
N VAL A 150 32.03 -1.18 9.28
CA VAL A 150 31.03 -1.98 8.54
C VAL A 150 30.79 -3.28 9.31
N ASP A 151 30.18 -3.16 10.50
CA ASP A 151 29.81 -4.30 11.32
C ASP A 151 28.32 -4.62 11.14
N SER A 152 27.95 -5.90 11.31
CA SER A 152 26.58 -6.38 11.16
C SER A 152 25.59 -5.71 12.14
N ASP A 153 26.08 -5.27 13.28
CA ASP A 153 25.27 -4.73 14.37
C ASP A 153 24.84 -3.26 14.16
N ASN A 154 25.40 -2.62 13.14
CA ASN A 154 25.15 -1.21 12.82
C ASN A 154 24.13 -1.01 11.68
N VAL A 155 23.27 -1.99 11.45
CA VAL A 155 22.23 -1.91 10.42
C VAL A 155 21.07 -1.02 10.92
N ALA A 156 20.64 -0.12 10.06
CA ALA A 156 19.48 0.73 10.26
C ALA A 156 18.64 0.77 8.98
N TYR A 157 17.41 1.18 9.10
CA TYR A 157 16.48 1.25 7.98
C TYR A 157 15.86 2.64 7.88
N LEU A 158 15.66 3.10 6.64
CA LEU A 158 14.81 4.26 6.39
C LEU A 158 13.36 3.87 6.68
N ARG A 159 12.60 4.77 7.27
CA ARG A 159 11.21 4.49 7.63
C ARG A 159 10.31 4.36 6.38
N PRO A 160 9.52 3.28 6.27
CA PRO A 160 8.56 3.09 5.18
C PRO A 160 7.22 3.80 5.45
N GLU A 161 7.01 4.25 6.71
CA GLU A 161 5.81 4.97 7.19
C GLU A 161 6.17 5.88 8.36
N THR A 162 5.32 6.85 8.66
CA THR A 162 5.51 7.79 9.77
C THR A 162 4.85 7.32 11.07
N ALA A 163 3.93 6.36 11.03
CA ALA A 163 3.14 5.86 12.16
C ALA A 163 3.99 5.41 13.35
N GLN A 164 5.02 4.61 13.12
CA GLN A 164 5.83 4.03 14.21
C GLN A 164 6.53 5.11 15.05
N GLY A 165 6.92 6.21 14.42
CA GLY A 165 7.45 7.35 15.13
C GLY A 165 6.44 7.97 16.10
N ILE A 166 5.18 7.99 15.74
CA ILE A 166 4.08 8.47 16.60
C ILE A 166 3.91 7.54 17.81
N PHE A 167 3.86 6.21 17.58
CA PHE A 167 3.71 5.23 18.67
C PHE A 167 4.86 5.27 19.66
N ILE A 168 6.10 5.39 19.20
CA ILE A 168 7.28 5.53 20.06
C ILE A 168 7.16 6.75 20.98
N ASN A 169 6.64 7.86 20.46
CA ASN A 169 6.52 9.12 21.19
C ASN A 169 5.21 9.27 21.98
N PHE A 170 4.26 8.36 21.88
CA PHE A 170 2.97 8.42 22.54
C PHE A 170 3.10 8.77 24.05
N LYS A 171 3.94 8.01 24.79
CA LYS A 171 4.14 8.24 26.23
C LYS A 171 4.76 9.60 26.53
N ASN A 172 5.69 10.05 25.69
CA ASN A 172 6.33 11.35 25.84
C ASN A 172 5.30 12.48 25.67
N VAL A 173 4.44 12.37 24.65
CA VAL A 173 3.36 13.35 24.40
C VAL A 173 2.38 13.39 25.56
N CYS A 174 1.91 12.22 26.03
CA CYS A 174 1.03 12.15 27.20
C CYS A 174 1.64 12.83 28.44
N GLY A 175 2.94 12.61 28.69
CA GLY A 175 3.63 13.15 29.86
C GLY A 175 3.89 14.64 29.75
N THR A 176 4.41 15.12 28.62
CA THR A 176 4.83 16.52 28.43
C THR A 176 3.64 17.44 28.21
N SER A 177 2.63 17.00 27.48
CA SER A 177 1.48 17.80 27.09
C SER A 177 0.27 17.58 27.99
N ARG A 178 0.36 16.62 28.92
CA ARG A 178 -0.72 16.23 29.86
C ARG A 178 -2.04 15.94 29.17
N GLN A 179 -1.96 15.32 27.98
CA GLN A 179 -3.13 14.97 27.19
C GLN A 179 -3.87 13.78 27.81
N LYS A 180 -5.19 13.82 27.69
CA LYS A 180 -6.09 12.72 28.03
C LYS A 180 -6.75 12.19 26.77
N ILE A 181 -6.97 10.89 26.73
CA ILE A 181 -7.72 10.22 25.66
C ILE A 181 -9.18 10.70 25.68
N PRO A 182 -9.80 11.03 24.52
CA PRO A 182 -9.24 10.89 23.18
C PRO A 182 -8.38 12.08 22.75
N PHE A 183 -7.29 11.81 22.00
CA PHE A 183 -6.49 12.85 21.35
C PHE A 183 -5.73 12.26 20.15
N GLY A 184 -5.27 13.12 19.24
CA GLY A 184 -4.51 12.73 18.06
C GLY A 184 -3.07 13.24 18.06
N ILE A 185 -2.19 12.49 17.43
CA ILE A 185 -0.84 12.91 17.08
C ILE A 185 -0.73 12.85 15.56
N ALA A 186 -0.38 13.97 14.93
CA ALA A 186 -0.17 14.05 13.50
C ALA A 186 1.31 14.18 13.17
N GLN A 187 1.72 13.59 12.07
CA GLN A 187 3.04 13.73 11.51
C GLN A 187 2.97 13.95 10.01
N ILE A 188 3.73 14.92 9.50
CA ILE A 188 4.00 15.10 8.09
C ILE A 188 5.49 14.90 7.92
N GLY A 189 5.89 14.03 6.99
CA GLY A 189 7.30 13.76 6.80
C GLY A 189 7.57 12.80 5.66
N LYS A 190 8.84 12.61 5.35
CA LYS A 190 9.26 11.68 4.31
C LYS A 190 9.15 10.23 4.78
N ALA A 191 8.71 9.38 3.86
CA ALA A 191 8.76 7.93 3.96
C ALA A 191 9.49 7.36 2.74
N PHE A 192 10.00 6.13 2.87
CA PHE A 192 10.87 5.52 1.88
C PHE A 192 10.47 4.06 1.68
N ARG A 193 10.14 3.71 0.44
CA ARG A 193 9.85 2.32 0.05
C ARG A 193 10.66 1.95 -1.16
N ASN A 194 11.41 0.85 -1.09
CA ASN A 194 12.22 0.37 -2.19
C ASN A 194 11.35 -0.27 -3.27
N GLU A 195 10.52 0.56 -3.92
CA GLU A 195 9.57 0.13 -4.95
C GLU A 195 10.25 -0.65 -6.06
N ILE A 196 9.68 -1.80 -6.40
CA ILE A 196 10.15 -2.66 -7.50
C ILE A 196 10.05 -1.89 -8.81
N THR A 197 8.90 -1.27 -9.07
CA THR A 197 8.62 -0.53 -10.30
C THR A 197 7.97 0.82 -10.00
N PRO A 198 8.76 1.88 -9.78
CA PRO A 198 8.20 3.24 -9.73
C PRO A 198 7.49 3.57 -11.04
N ARG A 199 6.31 4.20 -10.97
CA ARG A 199 5.49 4.53 -12.14
C ARG A 199 4.49 5.64 -11.84
N ASN A 200 3.79 6.10 -12.89
CA ASN A 200 2.77 7.16 -12.78
C ASN A 200 3.34 8.46 -12.19
N PHE A 201 4.55 8.84 -12.65
CA PHE A 201 5.25 10.05 -12.22
C PHE A 201 5.47 10.05 -10.69
N ILE A 202 4.91 11.04 -9.97
CA ILE A 202 5.05 11.14 -8.50
C ILE A 202 4.11 10.21 -7.74
N PHE A 203 3.14 9.56 -8.39
CA PHE A 203 2.17 8.71 -7.70
C PHE A 203 2.83 7.51 -7.01
N ARG A 204 3.82 6.87 -7.65
CA ARG A 204 4.60 5.78 -7.06
C ARG A 204 6.09 6.04 -7.19
N SER A 205 6.72 6.50 -6.11
CA SER A 205 8.14 6.82 -6.01
C SER A 205 8.77 6.15 -4.79
N ARG A 206 10.10 6.08 -4.76
CA ARG A 206 10.85 5.45 -3.65
C ARG A 206 11.00 6.37 -2.43
N GLU A 207 10.91 7.66 -2.62
CA GLU A 207 10.91 8.69 -1.59
C GLU A 207 9.66 9.53 -1.80
N PHE A 208 8.85 9.70 -0.75
CA PHE A 208 7.60 10.44 -0.82
C PHE A 208 7.30 11.13 0.51
N GLU A 209 6.42 12.11 0.48
CA GLU A 209 5.88 12.73 1.69
C GLU A 209 4.58 12.03 2.08
N GLN A 210 4.48 11.73 3.37
CA GLN A 210 3.32 11.11 3.97
C GLN A 210 2.79 12.00 5.10
N MET A 211 1.48 12.10 5.20
CA MET A 211 0.80 12.75 6.32
C MET A 211 -0.04 11.68 7.03
N GLU A 212 0.22 11.48 8.30
CA GLU A 212 -0.48 10.51 9.13
C GLU A 212 -1.01 11.16 10.40
N VAL A 213 -2.16 10.68 10.85
CA VAL A 213 -2.78 11.04 12.12
C VAL A 213 -3.13 9.77 12.88
N GLU A 214 -2.55 9.59 14.04
CA GLU A 214 -2.90 8.51 14.97
C GLU A 214 -3.83 9.09 16.04
N TYR A 215 -5.09 8.68 16.01
CA TYR A 215 -6.10 9.14 16.95
C TYR A 215 -6.35 8.09 18.02
N PHE A 216 -6.00 8.41 19.26
CA PHE A 216 -6.05 7.49 20.40
C PHE A 216 -7.39 7.63 21.13
N ILE A 217 -8.13 6.52 21.24
CA ILE A 217 -9.46 6.47 21.85
C ILE A 217 -9.50 5.53 23.06
N PRO A 218 -10.52 5.63 23.93
CA PRO A 218 -10.70 4.68 25.03
C PRO A 218 -10.84 3.25 24.51
N PRO A 219 -10.41 2.25 25.30
CA PRO A 219 -10.57 0.84 24.94
C PRO A 219 -12.05 0.43 25.00
N GLY A 220 -12.47 -0.42 24.07
CA GLY A 220 -13.83 -0.97 24.00
C GLY A 220 -14.19 -1.37 22.57
N ASP A 221 -14.75 -2.56 22.40
CA ASP A 221 -15.15 -3.05 21.08
C ASP A 221 -16.39 -2.31 20.55
N ASP A 222 -17.16 -1.71 21.42
CA ASP A 222 -18.33 -0.88 21.17
C ASP A 222 -17.99 0.60 20.89
N VAL A 223 -16.75 1.02 21.17
CA VAL A 223 -16.34 2.43 21.07
C VAL A 223 -15.80 2.78 19.67
N TRP A 224 -14.93 1.94 19.12
CA TRP A 224 -14.22 2.26 17.87
C TRP A 224 -15.11 2.43 16.63
N PRO A 225 -16.27 1.74 16.45
CA PRO A 225 -17.05 1.88 15.21
C PRO A 225 -17.57 3.29 14.98
N GLU A 226 -18.01 3.97 16.04
CA GLU A 226 -18.49 5.36 15.95
C GLU A 226 -17.36 6.29 15.54
N PHE A 227 -16.17 6.14 16.16
CA PHE A 227 -15.01 6.94 15.78
C PHE A 227 -14.54 6.69 14.34
N HIS A 228 -14.55 5.42 13.90
CA HIS A 228 -14.18 5.07 12.53
C HIS A 228 -15.12 5.75 11.52
N GLN A 229 -16.43 5.67 11.74
CA GLN A 229 -17.42 6.33 10.88
C GLN A 229 -17.24 7.84 10.86
N ASN A 230 -17.07 8.46 12.02
CA ASN A 230 -16.85 9.91 12.09
C ASN A 230 -15.60 10.35 11.32
N TRP A 231 -14.52 9.57 11.40
CA TRP A 231 -13.31 9.85 10.63
C TRP A 231 -13.48 9.64 9.13
N MET A 232 -14.28 8.66 8.70
CA MET A 232 -14.64 8.51 7.28
C MET A 232 -15.36 9.76 6.77
N ASP A 233 -16.35 10.23 7.53
CA ASP A 233 -17.13 11.41 7.16
C ASP A 233 -16.28 12.70 7.16
N ASP A 234 -15.45 12.91 8.17
CA ASP A 234 -14.55 14.07 8.28
C ASP A 234 -13.47 14.05 7.19
N SER A 235 -12.94 12.87 6.83
CA SER A 235 -11.95 12.71 5.76
C SER A 235 -12.54 13.05 4.40
N LYS A 236 -13.74 12.54 4.11
CA LYS A 236 -14.46 12.90 2.88
C LYS A 236 -14.74 14.40 2.83
N ALA A 237 -15.23 14.97 3.93
CA ALA A 237 -15.50 16.40 4.02
C ALA A 237 -14.23 17.24 3.81
N PHE A 238 -13.09 16.80 4.37
CA PHE A 238 -11.80 17.45 4.14
C PHE A 238 -11.41 17.42 2.66
N LEU A 239 -11.48 16.28 2.00
CA LEU A 239 -11.13 16.15 0.58
C LEU A 239 -12.02 17.02 -0.32
N LEU A 240 -13.32 17.08 -0.04
CA LEU A 240 -14.23 18.01 -0.72
C LEU A 240 -13.86 19.47 -0.46
N SER A 241 -13.47 19.82 0.76
CA SER A 241 -13.10 21.19 1.14
C SER A 241 -11.84 21.70 0.43
N VAL A 242 -10.94 20.81 0.08
CA VAL A 242 -9.73 21.15 -0.69
C VAL A 242 -9.95 21.05 -2.21
N GLY A 243 -11.19 20.83 -2.64
CA GLY A 243 -11.60 20.96 -4.05
C GLY A 243 -11.64 19.67 -4.85
N LEU A 244 -11.50 18.48 -4.23
CA LEU A 244 -11.68 17.23 -4.95
C LEU A 244 -13.15 17.03 -5.34
N ARG A 245 -13.35 16.44 -6.51
CA ARG A 245 -14.68 16.17 -7.06
C ARG A 245 -15.26 14.88 -6.46
N GLU A 246 -16.46 14.98 -5.90
CA GLU A 246 -17.15 13.85 -5.26
C GLU A 246 -17.45 12.70 -6.25
N ASP A 247 -17.78 13.03 -7.51
CA ASP A 247 -18.09 12.05 -8.55
C ASP A 247 -16.89 11.20 -9.01
N LEU A 248 -15.69 11.59 -8.62
CA LEU A 248 -14.45 10.85 -8.87
C LEU A 248 -13.97 10.05 -7.65
N MET A 249 -14.60 10.20 -6.49
CA MET A 249 -14.26 9.46 -5.27
C MET A 249 -15.11 8.22 -5.11
N GLY A 250 -14.53 7.18 -4.53
CA GLY A 250 -15.18 5.94 -4.15
C GLY A 250 -14.76 5.48 -2.77
N TRP A 251 -15.28 4.35 -2.33
CA TRP A 251 -14.91 3.68 -1.10
C TRP A 251 -14.49 2.26 -1.43
N ASP A 252 -13.38 1.82 -0.83
CA ASP A 252 -12.94 0.44 -0.85
C ASP A 252 -12.86 -0.07 0.58
N VAL A 253 -13.69 -1.08 0.90
CA VAL A 253 -13.78 -1.66 2.25
C VAL A 253 -13.02 -2.98 2.26
N HIS A 254 -11.99 -3.06 3.06
CA HIS A 254 -11.19 -4.28 3.19
C HIS A 254 -11.87 -5.27 4.12
N GLU A 255 -12.08 -6.50 3.65
CA GLU A 255 -12.70 -7.59 4.39
C GLU A 255 -11.84 -8.86 4.33
N GLY A 256 -12.02 -9.73 5.32
CA GLY A 256 -11.37 -11.05 5.34
C GLY A 256 -9.84 -10.98 5.26
N ASP A 257 -9.27 -11.72 4.31
CA ASP A 257 -7.82 -11.82 4.11
C ASP A 257 -7.17 -10.51 3.60
N GLY A 258 -7.96 -9.57 3.08
CA GLY A 258 -7.49 -8.24 2.69
C GLY A 258 -7.26 -7.29 3.87
N LEU A 259 -7.72 -7.66 5.08
CA LEU A 259 -7.56 -6.83 6.26
C LEU A 259 -6.16 -7.01 6.87
N ALA A 260 -5.44 -5.90 7.11
CA ALA A 260 -4.15 -5.94 7.76
C ALA A 260 -4.26 -6.59 9.16
N HIS A 261 -3.27 -7.41 9.55
CA HIS A 261 -3.27 -8.19 10.80
C HIS A 261 -3.44 -7.36 12.08
N TYR A 262 -3.13 -6.07 12.04
CA TYR A 262 -3.30 -5.13 13.14
C TYR A 262 -4.65 -4.40 13.13
N ALA A 263 -5.41 -4.48 12.04
CA ALA A 263 -6.65 -3.72 11.85
C ALA A 263 -7.89 -4.54 12.23
N ARG A 264 -8.91 -3.87 12.77
CA ARG A 264 -10.25 -4.40 13.00
C ARG A 264 -11.20 -4.05 11.87
N ALA A 265 -10.95 -2.90 11.23
CA ALA A 265 -11.59 -2.45 10.00
C ALA A 265 -10.60 -1.58 9.24
N CYS A 266 -10.70 -1.58 7.93
CA CYS A 266 -9.96 -0.69 7.05
C CYS A 266 -10.88 -0.28 5.91
N THR A 267 -10.92 1.01 5.62
CA THR A 267 -11.70 1.56 4.52
C THR A 267 -10.89 2.64 3.83
N ASP A 268 -10.70 2.50 2.53
CA ASP A 268 -9.96 3.47 1.74
C ASP A 268 -10.91 4.39 0.98
N ILE A 269 -10.57 5.66 0.91
CA ILE A 269 -11.15 6.57 -0.07
C ILE A 269 -10.35 6.41 -1.34
N THR A 270 -11.01 5.96 -2.40
CA THR A 270 -10.42 5.84 -3.73
C THR A 270 -10.67 7.08 -4.57
N PHE A 271 -9.85 7.28 -5.59
CA PHE A 271 -10.00 8.36 -6.55
C PHE A 271 -9.73 7.87 -7.98
N LYS A 272 -10.55 8.33 -8.93
CA LYS A 272 -10.41 8.01 -10.36
C LYS A 272 -9.35 8.89 -11.01
N PHE A 273 -8.09 8.42 -10.96
CA PHE A 273 -6.98 9.04 -11.66
C PHE A 273 -7.04 8.76 -13.16
N PRO A 274 -6.28 9.50 -14.02
CA PRO A 274 -6.21 9.23 -15.45
C PRO A 274 -5.68 7.81 -15.81
N PHE A 275 -4.97 7.17 -14.88
CA PHE A 275 -4.40 5.81 -15.04
C PHE A 275 -5.20 4.72 -14.32
N GLY A 276 -6.37 5.02 -13.80
CA GLY A 276 -7.26 4.09 -13.11
C GLY A 276 -7.69 4.57 -11.73
N GLU A 277 -8.63 3.85 -11.13
CA GLU A 277 -9.03 4.08 -9.74
C GLU A 277 -7.97 3.55 -8.80
N GLN A 278 -7.53 4.36 -7.85
CA GLN A 278 -6.49 4.02 -6.89
C GLN A 278 -6.81 4.62 -5.53
N GLU A 279 -6.24 4.05 -4.48
CA GLU A 279 -6.32 4.56 -3.12
C GLU A 279 -5.79 5.99 -3.05
N LEU A 280 -6.54 6.86 -2.39
CA LEU A 280 -6.16 8.23 -2.09
C LEU A 280 -5.85 8.41 -0.61
N MET A 281 -6.64 7.77 0.26
CA MET A 281 -6.55 7.92 1.71
C MET A 281 -7.10 6.67 2.40
N GLY A 282 -6.31 6.06 3.30
CA GLY A 282 -6.72 4.92 4.09
C GLY A 282 -7.18 5.31 5.49
N ILE A 283 -8.23 4.68 5.98
CA ILE A 283 -8.80 4.89 7.32
C ILE A 283 -8.92 3.51 7.99
N ALA A 284 -8.06 3.24 8.97
CA ALA A 284 -8.01 1.94 9.63
C ALA A 284 -8.29 2.04 11.12
N ALA A 285 -9.20 1.21 11.62
CA ALA A 285 -9.36 0.97 13.04
C ALA A 285 -8.32 -0.08 13.47
N ARG A 286 -7.16 0.38 13.94
CA ARG A 286 -6.10 -0.50 14.49
C ARG A 286 -6.49 -0.94 15.91
N GLY A 287 -6.08 -2.09 16.33
CA GLY A 287 -6.22 -2.48 17.73
C GLY A 287 -5.15 -1.84 18.63
N ASN A 288 -4.73 -2.59 19.63
CA ASN A 288 -3.64 -2.22 20.52
C ASN A 288 -2.29 -2.84 20.09
N PHE A 289 -2.21 -3.41 18.89
CA PHE A 289 -1.06 -4.18 18.41
C PHE A 289 0.24 -3.39 18.54
N ASP A 290 0.34 -2.22 17.90
CA ASP A 290 1.56 -1.42 17.85
C ASP A 290 2.09 -1.05 19.25
N LEU A 291 1.23 -0.54 20.13
CA LEU A 291 1.66 -0.21 21.49
C LEU A 291 2.00 -1.43 22.35
N THR A 292 1.35 -2.54 22.10
CA THR A 292 1.71 -3.82 22.75
C THR A 292 3.10 -4.25 22.33
N GLN A 293 3.36 -4.27 21.03
CA GLN A 293 4.67 -4.62 20.47
C GLN A 293 5.77 -3.70 21.01
N HIS A 294 5.58 -2.39 21.00
CA HIS A 294 6.55 -1.45 21.57
C HIS A 294 6.71 -1.60 23.09
N THR A 295 5.68 -2.02 23.82
CA THR A 295 5.76 -2.29 25.26
C THR A 295 6.61 -3.51 25.54
N GLU A 296 6.36 -4.61 24.82
CA GLU A 296 7.08 -5.86 24.94
C GLU A 296 8.55 -5.68 24.54
N GLY A 297 8.80 -5.10 23.37
CA GLY A 297 10.16 -4.89 22.86
C GLY A 297 11.02 -3.95 23.71
N SER A 298 10.40 -2.96 24.38
CA SER A 298 11.13 -2.04 25.27
C SER A 298 11.23 -2.48 26.70
N GLY A 299 10.48 -3.49 27.14
CA GLY A 299 10.35 -3.91 28.53
C GLY A 299 9.75 -2.85 29.47
N LYS A 300 9.22 -1.75 28.89
CA LYS A 300 8.64 -0.62 29.66
C LYS A 300 7.14 -0.60 29.47
N SER A 301 6.38 -0.71 30.56
CA SER A 301 4.92 -0.59 30.52
C SER A 301 4.51 0.74 29.90
N LYS A 302 3.87 0.68 28.74
CA LYS A 302 3.16 1.78 28.10
C LYS A 302 1.69 1.55 28.40
N SER A 303 0.96 2.55 28.83
CA SER A 303 -0.42 2.57 29.30
C SER A 303 -1.26 1.30 29.02
N ARG A 304 -1.84 0.74 30.08
CA ARG A 304 -2.80 -0.36 29.99
C ARG A 304 -4.07 0.12 29.27
N GLY A 305 -4.46 -0.57 28.22
CA GLY A 305 -5.85 -0.58 27.75
C GLY A 305 -6.28 0.58 26.85
N CYS A 306 -5.43 1.08 25.94
CA CYS A 306 -5.88 1.96 24.87
C CYS A 306 -6.10 1.16 23.60
N ILE A 307 -7.28 1.30 23.00
CA ILE A 307 -7.55 0.90 21.61
C ILE A 307 -7.34 2.14 20.74
N PHE A 308 -6.76 1.93 19.59
CA PHE A 308 -6.43 3.03 18.69
C PHE A 308 -7.36 3.01 17.50
N LEU A 309 -7.87 4.16 17.14
CA LEU A 309 -8.36 4.42 15.82
C LEU A 309 -7.24 5.15 15.10
N LEU A 310 -6.70 4.52 14.08
CA LEU A 310 -5.76 5.11 13.18
C LEU A 310 -6.53 5.78 12.07
N LEU A 311 -6.35 7.06 11.92
CA LEU A 311 -6.58 7.71 10.66
C LEU A 311 -5.23 7.85 9.98
N ILE A 312 -4.91 6.93 9.09
CA ILE A 312 -3.84 7.17 8.15
C ILE A 312 -4.39 8.14 7.13
N PHE A 313 -4.03 9.40 7.25
CA PHE A 313 -3.85 10.24 6.09
C PHE A 313 -2.61 9.71 5.36
N ALA A 314 -2.63 8.45 4.99
CA ALA A 314 -1.75 7.96 3.97
C ALA A 314 -2.32 8.45 2.65
N VAL A 315 -2.13 9.73 2.43
CA VAL A 315 -2.06 10.24 1.08
C VAL A 315 -0.83 9.55 0.52
N GLN A 316 -1.02 8.32 0.03
CA GLN A 316 0.07 7.47 -0.44
C GLN A 316 0.84 8.24 -1.51
N GLN A 317 2.15 8.32 -1.29
CA GLN A 317 3.14 8.65 -2.28
C GLN A 317 2.99 10.03 -2.94
N ASN A 318 3.43 11.09 -2.26
CA ASN A 318 3.46 12.49 -2.74
C ASN A 318 2.10 13.16 -2.98
N SER A 319 1.06 12.70 -2.37
CA SER A 319 -0.28 13.20 -2.59
C SER A 319 -0.53 14.60 -2.01
N CYS A 320 0.29 15.12 -1.09
CA CYS A 320 0.26 16.57 -0.83
C CYS A 320 0.54 17.36 -2.11
N GLN A 321 1.44 16.88 -2.96
CA GLN A 321 1.71 17.43 -4.29
C GLN A 321 0.62 17.06 -5.29
N ILE A 322 0.04 15.86 -5.20
CA ILE A 322 -1.10 15.43 -6.03
C ILE A 322 -2.35 16.21 -5.64
N LEU A 323 -2.65 16.40 -4.37
CA LEU A 323 -3.76 17.26 -3.92
C LEU A 323 -3.60 18.68 -4.48
N TYR A 324 -2.41 19.27 -4.41
CA TYR A 324 -2.13 20.57 -5.03
C TYR A 324 -2.35 20.55 -6.54
N PHE A 325 -1.91 19.51 -7.23
CA PHE A 325 -2.11 19.35 -8.68
C PHE A 325 -3.59 19.16 -9.03
N LEU A 326 -4.32 18.30 -8.30
CA LEU A 326 -5.75 18.02 -8.54
C LEU A 326 -6.65 19.22 -8.22
N THR A 327 -6.26 20.09 -7.29
CA THR A 327 -7.01 21.33 -6.99
C THR A 327 -6.68 22.48 -7.93
N SER A 328 -5.63 22.36 -8.75
CA SER A 328 -5.23 23.36 -9.75
C SER A 328 -5.72 23.02 -11.16
N LEU A 329 -6.38 21.88 -11.37
CA LEU A 329 -7.11 21.51 -12.60
C LEU A 329 -8.60 21.86 -12.46
#